data_f06ce0ee8eeaf825876658481fcfcac5
#
_entry.id   f06ce0ee8eeaf825876658481fcfcac5
#
_cell.length_a   1.000
_cell.length_b   1.000
_cell.length_c   1.000
_cell.angle_alpha   90.00
_cell.angle_beta   90.00
_cell.angle_gamma   90.00
#
_symmetry.space_group_name_H-M   'P 1'
#
loop_
_entity.id
_entity.type
_entity.pdbx_description
1 polymer ?
#
loop_
_entity_poly.entity_id
_entity_poly.type
_entity_poly.pdbx_seq_one_letter_code
_entity_poly.pdbx_strand_id
1 'polypeptide(L)'
;DIPCARGLTEDEVNTAYEANTGGVIVEEFRRRGLDPGAFPGVLVQRHGPFTWGKSADASVENALILEEIAKMASRTERIAGERPIGIESYLLNKHYLRKHGANAYYGQKK
;
A
#
# COMPACT_ATOMS: atom_id res chain seq x y z
N ASP A 1 3.32 -1.76 -6.63
CA ASP A 1 3.01 -2.92 -5.76
C ASP A 1 2.61 -2.43 -4.37
N ILE A 2 1.69 -3.13 -3.71
CA ILE A 2 1.33 -2.86 -2.32
C ILE A 2 2.57 -3.10 -1.45
N PRO A 3 2.98 -2.13 -0.59
CA PRO A 3 4.08 -2.35 0.35
C PRO A 3 3.75 -3.50 1.30
N CYS A 4 4.76 -4.31 1.63
CA CYS A 4 4.63 -5.39 2.61
C CYS A 4 5.79 -5.31 3.59
N ALA A 5 5.51 -4.88 4.82
CA ALA A 5 6.47 -4.84 5.90
C ALA A 5 6.80 -6.26 6.39
N ARG A 6 8.01 -6.46 6.89
CA ARG A 6 8.41 -7.73 7.53
C ARG A 6 7.53 -8.07 8.74
N GLY A 7 7.52 -9.33 9.11
CA GLY A 7 6.95 -9.73 10.38
C GLY A 7 7.77 -9.21 11.57
N LEU A 8 7.13 -9.12 12.75
CA LEU A 8 7.78 -8.79 14.00
C LEU A 8 8.61 -9.96 14.50
N THR A 9 9.71 -9.66 15.19
CA THR A 9 10.48 -10.66 15.94
C THR A 9 9.75 -11.01 17.25
N GLU A 10 10.15 -12.11 17.90
CA GLU A 10 9.61 -12.51 19.19
C GLU A 10 9.80 -11.43 20.26
N ASP A 11 10.96 -10.81 20.30
CA ASP A 11 11.27 -9.72 21.23
C ASP A 11 10.38 -8.49 21.00
N GLU A 12 10.18 -8.09 19.74
CA GLU A 12 9.29 -6.99 19.38
C GLU A 12 7.84 -7.24 19.78
N VAL A 13 7.38 -8.50 19.70
CA VAL A 13 6.04 -8.90 20.16
C VAL A 13 5.93 -8.85 21.68
N ASN A 14 6.95 -9.32 22.38
CA ASN A 14 6.91 -9.44 23.85
C ASN A 14 7.19 -8.12 24.59
N THR A 15 7.75 -7.12 23.93
CA THR A 15 8.12 -5.84 24.57
C THR A 15 7.10 -4.73 24.34
N ALA A 16 6.82 -4.36 23.11
CA ALA A 16 5.93 -3.24 22.76
C ALA A 16 5.22 -3.51 21.43
N TYR A 17 4.33 -4.51 21.40
CA TYR A 17 3.73 -5.08 20.19
C TYR A 17 3.14 -4.02 19.24
N GLU A 18 2.29 -3.13 19.72
CA GLU A 18 1.63 -2.11 18.89
C GLU A 18 2.62 -1.07 18.36
N ALA A 19 3.53 -0.61 19.21
CA ALA A 19 4.55 0.35 18.81
C ALA A 19 5.53 -0.26 17.79
N ASN A 20 5.95 -1.51 18.00
CA ASN A 20 6.83 -2.22 17.09
C ASN A 20 6.13 -2.56 15.77
N THR A 21 4.83 -2.83 15.78
CA THR A 21 4.04 -2.97 14.54
C THR A 21 4.07 -1.68 13.72
N GLY A 22 3.88 -0.52 14.35
CA GLY A 22 4.07 0.77 13.68
C GLY A 22 5.50 0.97 13.19
N GLY A 23 6.49 0.54 13.99
CA GLY A 23 7.92 0.61 13.66
C GLY A 23 8.28 -0.11 12.36
N VAL A 24 7.83 -1.35 12.16
CA VAL A 24 8.13 -2.11 10.94
C VAL A 24 7.46 -1.52 9.70
N ILE A 25 6.30 -0.87 9.85
CA ILE A 25 5.65 -0.14 8.76
C ILE A 25 6.52 1.05 8.34
N VAL A 26 6.95 1.87 9.29
CA VAL A 26 7.81 3.04 9.02
C VAL A 26 9.15 2.60 8.40
N GLU A 27 9.74 1.51 8.90
CA GLU A 27 10.95 0.90 8.33
C GLU A 27 10.78 0.56 6.85
N GLU A 28 9.69 -0.11 6.48
CA GLU A 28 9.42 -0.50 5.09
C GLU A 28 9.25 0.71 4.17
N PHE A 29 8.52 1.74 4.62
CA PHE A 29 8.34 2.97 3.83
C PHE A 29 9.65 3.72 3.62
N ARG A 30 10.49 3.84 4.67
CA ARG A 30 11.81 4.46 4.57
C ARG A 30 12.75 3.66 3.66
N ARG A 31 12.79 2.34 3.83
CA ARG A 31 13.64 1.45 3.02
C ARG A 31 13.32 1.55 1.53
N ARG A 32 12.05 1.69 1.17
CA ARG A 32 11.59 1.80 -0.22
C ARG A 32 11.48 3.23 -0.73
N GLY A 33 11.68 4.24 0.09
CA GLY A 33 11.51 5.64 -0.27
C GLY A 33 10.06 5.98 -0.68
N LEU A 34 9.07 5.38 -0.01
CA LEU A 34 7.66 5.56 -0.34
C LEU A 34 7.05 6.76 0.41
N ASP A 35 6.25 7.53 -0.32
CA ASP A 35 5.43 8.57 0.27
C ASP A 35 4.12 7.96 0.82
N PRO A 36 3.85 8.04 2.13
CA PRO A 36 2.61 7.52 2.71
C PRO A 36 1.35 8.23 2.22
N GLY A 37 1.45 9.43 1.68
CA GLY A 37 0.33 10.12 1.03
C GLY A 37 -0.04 9.51 -0.32
N ALA A 38 0.94 8.97 -1.05
CA ALA A 38 0.74 8.30 -2.32
C ALA A 38 0.42 6.81 -2.18
N PHE A 39 0.83 6.19 -1.08
CA PHE A 39 0.59 4.79 -0.73
C PHE A 39 -0.17 4.69 0.60
N PRO A 40 -1.51 4.86 0.60
CA PRO A 40 -2.28 4.95 1.84
C PRO A 40 -2.62 3.59 2.45
N GLY A 41 -1.72 2.62 2.34
CA GLY A 41 -1.89 1.29 2.91
C GLY A 41 -0.64 0.43 2.82
N VAL A 42 -0.57 -0.59 3.66
CA VAL A 42 0.54 -1.52 3.79
C VAL A 42 0.04 -2.86 4.31
N LEU A 43 0.69 -3.94 3.90
CA LEU A 43 0.55 -5.24 4.54
C LEU A 43 1.67 -5.43 5.55
N VAL A 44 1.37 -6.03 6.70
CA VAL A 44 2.39 -6.50 7.64
C VAL A 44 2.35 -8.01 7.64
N GLN A 45 3.49 -8.64 7.39
CA GLN A 45 3.61 -10.09 7.28
C GLN A 45 3.07 -10.77 8.54
N ARG A 46 2.18 -11.77 8.36
CA ARG A 46 1.51 -12.54 9.41
C ARG A 46 0.59 -11.74 10.34
N HIS A 47 0.33 -10.48 10.00
CA HIS A 47 -0.58 -9.63 10.76
C HIS A 47 -1.83 -9.26 9.94
N GLY A 48 -1.64 -8.58 8.81
CA GLY A 48 -2.72 -8.13 7.94
C GLY A 48 -2.52 -6.72 7.41
N PRO A 49 -3.57 -6.11 6.84
CA PRO A 49 -3.50 -4.78 6.24
C PRO A 49 -3.62 -3.67 7.29
N PHE A 50 -2.95 -2.56 7.01
CA PHE A 50 -3.19 -1.26 7.62
C PHE A 50 -3.47 -0.25 6.51
N THR A 51 -4.45 0.61 6.74
CA THR A 51 -4.79 1.70 5.82
C THR A 51 -5.01 3.00 6.59
N TRP A 52 -4.81 4.11 5.92
CA TRP A 52 -5.01 5.45 6.44
C TRP A 52 -5.57 6.37 5.37
N GLY A 53 -5.92 7.59 5.75
CA GLY A 53 -6.45 8.59 4.84
C GLY A 53 -6.60 9.94 5.55
N LYS A 54 -7.08 10.93 4.82
CA LYS A 54 -7.32 12.28 5.35
C LYS A 54 -8.53 12.36 6.32
N SER A 55 -9.33 11.31 6.36
CA SER A 55 -10.48 11.15 7.24
C SER A 55 -10.71 9.67 7.56
N ALA A 56 -11.55 9.36 8.53
CA ALA A 56 -11.97 8.00 8.84
C ALA A 56 -12.61 7.32 7.61
N ASP A 57 -13.50 8.02 6.91
CA ASP A 57 -14.14 7.51 5.70
C ASP A 57 -13.13 7.19 4.60
N ALA A 58 -12.14 8.06 4.37
CA ALA A 58 -11.08 7.82 3.41
C ALA A 58 -10.21 6.60 3.79
N SER A 59 -9.97 6.37 5.09
CA SER A 59 -9.25 5.20 5.57
C SER A 59 -10.03 3.90 5.28
N VAL A 60 -11.34 3.91 5.49
CA VAL A 60 -12.23 2.77 5.18
C VAL A 60 -12.30 2.52 3.67
N GLU A 61 -12.42 3.57 2.85
CA GLU A 61 -12.39 3.45 1.40
C GLU A 61 -11.07 2.82 0.93
N ASN A 62 -9.95 3.27 1.47
CA ASN A 62 -8.64 2.69 1.16
C ASN A 62 -8.52 1.22 1.57
N ALA A 63 -9.17 0.80 2.65
CA ALA A 63 -9.22 -0.61 3.06
C ALA A 63 -9.98 -1.46 2.04
N LEU A 64 -11.12 -0.99 1.54
CA LEU A 64 -11.89 -1.67 0.48
C LEU A 64 -11.08 -1.76 -0.82
N ILE A 65 -10.41 -0.67 -1.20
CA ILE A 65 -9.56 -0.64 -2.40
C ILE A 65 -8.39 -1.61 -2.24
N LEU A 66 -7.74 -1.65 -1.08
CA LEU A 66 -6.62 -2.56 -0.81
C LEU A 66 -7.04 -4.03 -0.95
N GLU A 67 -8.20 -4.41 -0.42
CA GLU A 67 -8.76 -5.75 -0.56
C GLU A 67 -8.99 -6.13 -2.02
N GLU A 68 -9.60 -5.25 -2.82
CA GLU A 68 -9.86 -5.50 -4.24
C GLU A 68 -8.55 -5.58 -5.06
N ILE A 69 -7.56 -4.73 -4.77
CA ILE A 69 -6.24 -4.79 -5.41
C ILE A 69 -5.54 -6.11 -5.08
N ALA A 70 -5.61 -6.58 -3.83
CA ALA A 70 -5.03 -7.85 -3.42
C ALA A 70 -5.67 -9.04 -4.15
N LYS A 71 -6.98 -9.03 -4.32
CA LYS A 71 -7.71 -10.03 -5.14
C LYS A 71 -7.25 -10.01 -6.59
N MET A 72 -7.14 -8.82 -7.18
CA MET A 72 -6.66 -8.68 -8.57
C MET A 72 -5.23 -9.18 -8.72
N ALA A 73 -4.33 -8.84 -7.78
CA ALA A 73 -2.95 -9.31 -7.78
C ALA A 73 -2.86 -10.83 -7.74
N SER A 74 -3.59 -11.47 -6.82
CA SER A 74 -3.65 -12.93 -6.70
C SER A 74 -4.15 -13.61 -7.99
N ARG A 75 -5.15 -13.02 -8.65
CA ARG A 75 -5.65 -13.53 -9.94
C ARG A 75 -4.63 -13.33 -11.06
N THR A 76 -3.96 -12.18 -11.09
CA THR A 76 -2.90 -11.88 -12.07
C THR A 76 -1.76 -12.88 -11.96
N GLU A 77 -1.29 -13.18 -10.74
CA GLU A 77 -0.25 -14.19 -10.52
C GLU A 77 -0.66 -15.58 -11.02
N ARG A 78 -1.91 -15.97 -10.78
CA ARG A 78 -2.44 -17.27 -11.28
C ARG A 78 -2.50 -17.35 -12.82
N ILE A 79 -2.79 -16.24 -13.48
CA ILE A 79 -2.89 -16.18 -14.95
C ILE A 79 -1.51 -16.04 -15.57
N ALA A 80 -0.64 -15.19 -15.04
CA ALA A 80 0.66 -14.87 -15.60
C ALA A 80 1.76 -15.89 -15.24
N GLY A 81 1.52 -16.77 -14.27
CA GLY A 81 2.52 -17.72 -13.76
C GLY A 81 3.53 -17.04 -12.83
N GLU A 82 4.73 -17.61 -12.73
CA GLU A 82 5.72 -17.28 -11.69
C GLU A 82 6.27 -15.85 -11.71
N ARG A 83 6.12 -15.12 -12.82
CA ARG A 83 6.67 -13.77 -12.98
C ARG A 83 5.69 -12.83 -13.68
N PRO A 84 4.69 -12.29 -12.97
CA PRO A 84 3.83 -11.26 -13.53
C PRO A 84 4.67 -10.02 -13.89
N ILE A 85 4.44 -9.48 -15.08
CA ILE A 85 5.06 -8.22 -15.52
C ILE A 85 4.36 -7.08 -14.81
N GLY A 86 5.12 -6.27 -14.07
CA GLY A 86 4.61 -5.06 -13.44
C GLY A 86 4.32 -3.95 -14.44
N ILE A 87 3.55 -2.95 -14.01
CA ILE A 87 3.33 -1.74 -14.80
C ILE A 87 4.62 -0.91 -14.89
N GLU A 88 4.91 -0.36 -16.06
CA GLU A 88 6.06 0.51 -16.27
C GLU A 88 5.91 1.83 -15.47
N SER A 89 7.01 2.33 -14.94
CA SER A 89 7.02 3.51 -14.06
C SER A 89 6.45 4.75 -14.73
N TYR A 90 6.70 4.97 -16.03
CA TYR A 90 6.15 6.11 -16.76
C TYR A 90 4.62 6.05 -16.87
N LEU A 91 4.06 4.86 -17.06
CA LEU A 91 2.61 4.65 -17.13
C LEU A 91 1.97 4.79 -15.74
N LEU A 92 2.59 4.24 -14.70
CA LEU A 92 2.17 4.40 -13.31
C LEU A 92 2.13 5.88 -12.93
N ASN A 93 3.19 6.64 -13.24
CA ASN A 93 3.28 8.06 -12.99
C ASN A 93 2.19 8.84 -13.74
N LYS A 94 1.91 8.49 -15.01
CA LYS A 94 0.84 9.12 -15.77
C LYS A 94 -0.52 8.92 -15.10
N HIS A 95 -0.81 7.70 -14.64
CA HIS A 95 -2.05 7.37 -13.94
C HIS A 95 -2.18 8.11 -12.61
N TYR A 96 -1.10 8.21 -11.85
CA TYR A 96 -1.08 8.93 -10.57
C TYR A 96 -1.25 10.44 -10.77
N LEU A 97 -0.44 11.05 -11.62
CA LEU A 97 -0.40 12.51 -11.80
C LEU A 97 -1.68 13.07 -12.41
N ARG A 98 -2.38 12.34 -13.30
CA ARG A 98 -3.66 12.81 -13.86
C ARG A 98 -4.77 12.97 -12.80
N LYS A 99 -4.63 12.27 -11.66
CA LYS A 99 -5.58 12.31 -10.53
C LYS A 99 -5.09 13.21 -9.39
N HIS A 100 -3.80 13.20 -9.11
CA HIS A 100 -3.20 13.81 -7.93
C HIS A 100 -2.15 14.90 -8.23
N GLY A 101 -1.75 15.08 -9.49
CA GLY A 101 -0.78 16.10 -9.89
C GLY A 101 -1.34 17.52 -9.90
N ALA A 102 -0.46 18.50 -10.03
CA ALA A 102 -0.81 19.93 -10.10
C ALA A 102 -1.80 20.26 -11.24
N ASN A 103 -1.75 19.48 -12.34
CA ASN A 103 -2.65 19.60 -13.49
C ASN A 103 -3.61 18.40 -13.58
N ALA A 104 -4.12 17.94 -12.44
CA ALA A 104 -5.04 16.80 -12.40
C ALA A 104 -6.33 17.13 -13.17
N TYR A 105 -6.78 16.18 -14.00
CA TYR A 105 -7.97 16.33 -14.85
C TYR A 105 -8.94 15.15 -14.76
N TYR A 106 -8.55 14.06 -14.05
CA TYR A 106 -9.34 12.86 -13.93
C TYR A 106 -9.83 12.66 -12.48
N GLY A 107 -11.12 12.38 -12.32
CA GLY A 107 -11.72 12.13 -10.99
C GLY A 107 -11.86 13.39 -10.12
N GLN A 108 -11.73 14.59 -10.71
CA GLN A 108 -11.96 15.85 -9.99
C GLN A 108 -13.47 16.07 -9.85
N LYS A 109 -13.93 16.41 -8.64
CA LYS A 109 -15.29 16.93 -8.45
C LYS A 109 -15.37 18.28 -9.16
N LYS A 110 -16.33 18.40 -10.05
CA LYS A 110 -16.68 19.71 -10.65
C LYS A 110 -17.35 20.58 -9.61
#